data_68cc479877222c960c0657b4da557459
#
_entry.id   68cc479877222c960c0657b4da557459
#
_cell.length_a   1.000
_cell.length_b   1.000
_cell.length_c   1.000
_cell.angle_alpha   90.00
_cell.angle_beta   90.00
_cell.angle_gamma   90.00
#
_symmetry.space_group_name_H-M   'P 1'
#
loop_
_entity.id
_entity.type
_entity.pdbx_description
1 polymer ?
#
loop_
_entity_poly.entity_id
_entity_poly.type
_entity_poly.pdbx_seq_one_letter_code
_entity_poly.pdbx_strand_id
1 'polypeptide(L)'
;MEVQWTCGGWNVERGGKVFATGPMAMTRNEVVAVSLETTMRLDWIQSFLTVLSELLDWLPTYRGRKIHGALAYLDCEDEARRHAERVGLFLIRVVDGHARIENGPGFEPRSFG
;
A
#
# COMPACT_ATOMS: atom_id res chain seq x y z
N MET A 1 8.21 -12.01 -15.52
CA MET A 1 7.57 -10.79 -15.00
C MET A 1 8.61 -9.99 -14.25
N GLU A 2 8.87 -8.78 -14.70
CA GLU A 2 9.83 -7.91 -14.02
C GLU A 2 9.12 -7.04 -13.01
N VAL A 3 9.63 -7.05 -11.79
CA VAL A 3 9.17 -6.16 -10.71
C VAL A 3 10.20 -5.07 -10.54
N GLN A 4 9.76 -3.83 -10.60
CA GLN A 4 10.61 -2.67 -10.35
C GLN A 4 10.26 -2.07 -9.00
N TRP A 5 11.26 -1.77 -8.20
CA TRP A 5 11.10 -1.13 -6.89
C TRP A 5 11.55 0.31 -6.94
N THR A 6 10.76 1.20 -6.32
CA THR A 6 11.16 2.57 -6.05
C THR A 6 11.38 2.71 -4.56
N CYS A 7 12.63 2.90 -4.16
CA CYS A 7 13.03 2.84 -2.74
C CYS A 7 12.49 3.96 -1.88
N GLY A 8 12.19 5.13 -2.38
CA GLY A 8 11.76 6.28 -1.59
C GLY A 8 10.30 6.66 -1.77
N GLY A 9 9.60 6.00 -2.68
CA GLY A 9 8.27 6.41 -3.06
C GLY A 9 8.27 7.75 -3.79
N TRP A 10 7.16 8.47 -3.73
CA TRP A 10 6.96 9.73 -4.42
C TRP A 10 6.65 10.85 -3.43
N ASN A 11 7.13 12.02 -3.72
CA ASN A 11 6.78 13.24 -3.01
C ASN A 11 6.50 14.30 -4.07
N VAL A 12 5.23 14.64 -4.25
CA VAL A 12 4.76 15.54 -5.32
C VAL A 12 4.07 16.75 -4.69
N GLU A 13 4.47 17.94 -5.11
CA GLU A 13 3.82 19.18 -4.70
C GLU A 13 3.08 19.79 -5.89
N ARG A 14 1.86 20.19 -5.67
CA ARG A 14 1.02 20.77 -6.71
C ARG A 14 0.02 21.75 -6.10
N GLY A 15 0.12 23.03 -6.44
CA GLY A 15 -0.79 24.06 -5.96
C GLY A 15 -0.82 24.20 -4.43
N GLY A 16 0.33 24.07 -3.77
CA GLY A 16 0.43 24.15 -2.32
C GLY A 16 0.05 22.88 -1.58
N LYS A 17 -0.36 21.83 -2.29
CA LYS A 17 -0.70 20.53 -1.71
C LYS A 17 0.44 19.55 -1.96
N VAL A 18 0.66 18.66 -0.99
CA VAL A 18 1.70 17.63 -1.07
C VAL A 18 1.05 16.26 -1.06
N PHE A 19 1.50 15.40 -1.98
CA PHE A 19 1.15 14.01 -2.02
C PHE A 19 2.42 13.17 -1.83
N ALA A 20 2.41 12.25 -0.90
CA ALA A 20 3.57 11.40 -0.62
C ALA A 20 3.16 9.94 -0.53
N THR A 21 3.98 9.06 -1.09
CA THR A 21 3.83 7.63 -0.94
C THR A 21 5.08 7.04 -0.31
N GLY A 22 4.93 5.89 0.34
CA GLY A 22 6.06 5.06 0.73
C GLY A 22 6.61 4.26 -0.47
N PRO A 23 7.36 3.20 -0.20
CA PRO A 23 7.90 2.35 -1.26
C PRO A 23 6.82 1.79 -2.17
N MET A 24 7.15 1.56 -3.42
CA MET A 24 6.23 0.98 -4.39
C MET A 24 6.91 -0.14 -5.15
N ALA A 25 6.17 -1.21 -5.38
CA ALA A 25 6.58 -2.29 -6.27
C ALA A 25 5.68 -2.25 -7.49
N MET A 26 6.22 -2.47 -8.67
CA MET A 26 5.42 -2.40 -9.86
C MET A 26 5.83 -3.42 -10.93
N THR A 27 4.82 -3.87 -11.67
CA THR A 27 4.99 -4.63 -12.91
C THR A 27 4.43 -3.78 -14.03
N ARG A 28 4.44 -4.32 -15.25
CA ARG A 28 3.83 -3.62 -16.38
C ARG A 28 2.35 -3.30 -16.16
N ASN A 29 1.62 -4.17 -15.47
CA ASN A 29 0.17 -4.08 -15.32
C ASN A 29 -0.30 -3.69 -13.93
N GLU A 30 0.56 -3.72 -12.92
CA GLU A 30 0.18 -3.55 -11.54
C GLU A 30 1.16 -2.66 -10.79
N VAL A 31 0.63 -1.90 -9.83
CA VAL A 31 1.42 -1.12 -8.87
C VAL A 31 0.95 -1.51 -7.48
N VAL A 32 1.89 -1.79 -6.58
CA VAL A 32 1.61 -2.03 -5.17
C VAL A 32 2.27 -0.92 -4.38
N ALA A 33 1.46 -0.06 -3.76
CA ALA A 33 1.96 0.96 -2.85
C ALA A 33 2.04 0.36 -1.45
N VAL A 34 3.15 0.59 -0.76
CA VAL A 34 3.41 -0.01 0.55
C VAL A 34 3.44 1.09 1.61
N SER A 35 2.69 0.89 2.69
CA SER A 35 2.76 1.73 3.88
C SER A 35 3.55 1.00 4.94
N LEU A 36 4.61 1.64 5.46
CA LEU A 36 5.48 1.07 6.48
C LEU A 36 5.18 1.71 7.83
N GLU A 37 4.95 0.89 8.85
CA GLU A 37 4.71 1.35 10.20
C GLU A 37 5.17 0.31 11.22
N THR A 38 5.70 0.76 12.35
CA THR A 38 6.12 -0.16 13.42
C THR A 38 4.91 -0.89 13.98
N THR A 39 3.88 -0.15 14.38
CA THR A 39 2.60 -0.71 14.83
C THR A 39 1.49 -0.14 13.96
N MET A 40 0.85 -1.00 13.18
CA MET A 40 -0.22 -0.58 12.28
C MET A 40 -1.51 -0.38 13.07
N ARG A 41 -2.15 0.79 12.89
CA ARG A 41 -3.37 1.19 13.56
C ARG A 41 -4.47 1.51 12.56
N LEU A 42 -5.71 1.48 13.02
CA LEU A 42 -6.87 1.74 12.19
C LEU A 42 -6.86 3.11 11.53
N ASP A 43 -6.51 4.15 12.29
CA ASP A 43 -6.44 5.52 11.76
C ASP A 43 -5.39 5.66 10.65
N TRP A 44 -4.26 4.98 10.79
CA TRP A 44 -3.22 4.97 9.77
C TRP A 44 -3.70 4.30 8.48
N ILE A 45 -4.45 3.20 8.61
CA ILE A 45 -5.03 2.51 7.46
C ILE A 45 -5.99 3.43 6.70
N GLN A 46 -6.82 4.19 7.41
CA GLN A 46 -7.74 5.13 6.79
C GLN A 46 -7.01 6.22 6.01
N SER A 47 -5.93 6.75 6.56
CA SER A 47 -5.09 7.72 5.86
C SER A 47 -4.46 7.11 4.62
N PHE A 48 -4.01 5.88 4.69
CA PHE A 48 -3.42 5.17 3.56
C PHE A 48 -4.44 4.90 2.45
N LEU A 49 -5.68 4.55 2.81
CA LEU A 49 -6.75 4.38 1.83
C LEU A 49 -7.01 5.66 1.04
N THR A 50 -6.93 6.81 1.70
CA THR A 50 -7.04 8.11 1.02
C THR A 50 -5.91 8.30 0.02
N VAL A 51 -4.68 7.97 0.40
CA VAL A 51 -3.52 8.03 -0.52
C VAL A 51 -3.76 7.14 -1.74
N LEU A 52 -4.22 5.91 -1.53
CA LEU A 52 -4.49 4.99 -2.64
C LEU A 52 -5.56 5.51 -3.58
N SER A 53 -6.63 6.12 -3.04
CA SER A 53 -7.72 6.67 -3.85
C SER A 53 -7.28 7.85 -4.70
N GLU A 54 -6.26 8.58 -4.28
CA GLU A 54 -5.76 9.77 -4.98
C GLU A 54 -4.54 9.48 -5.86
N LEU A 55 -4.00 8.27 -5.80
CA LEU A 55 -2.71 7.96 -6.40
C LEU A 55 -2.67 8.25 -7.91
N LEU A 56 -3.69 7.84 -8.66
CA LEU A 56 -3.71 8.05 -10.11
C LEU A 56 -3.94 9.52 -10.49
N ASP A 57 -4.55 10.31 -9.63
CA ASP A 57 -4.73 11.75 -9.87
C ASP A 57 -3.39 12.48 -9.73
N TRP A 58 -2.56 12.07 -8.75
CA TRP A 58 -1.25 12.66 -8.54
C TRP A 58 -0.18 12.10 -9.46
N LEU A 59 -0.30 10.82 -9.81
CA LEU A 59 0.68 10.08 -10.61
C LEU A 59 -0.01 9.47 -11.83
N PRO A 60 -0.45 10.31 -12.80
CA PRO A 60 -1.19 9.81 -13.97
C PRO A 60 -0.38 8.89 -14.88
N THR A 61 0.94 8.86 -14.72
CA THR A 61 1.80 7.93 -15.46
C THR A 61 1.46 6.46 -15.17
N TYR A 62 0.77 6.17 -14.06
CA TYR A 62 0.37 4.81 -13.71
C TYR A 62 -1.05 4.44 -14.16
N ARG A 63 -1.72 5.30 -14.89
CA ARG A 63 -3.04 4.98 -15.44
C ARG A 63 -2.98 3.76 -16.34
N GLY A 64 -4.02 2.92 -16.26
CA GLY A 64 -4.08 1.66 -16.98
C GLY A 64 -3.52 0.48 -16.21
N ARG A 65 -2.90 0.71 -15.07
CA ARG A 65 -2.42 -0.33 -14.16
C ARG A 65 -3.38 -0.53 -13.01
N LYS A 66 -3.45 -1.75 -12.49
CA LYS A 66 -4.17 -2.01 -11.25
C LYS A 66 -3.34 -1.48 -10.08
N ILE A 67 -4.00 -0.80 -9.15
CA ILE A 67 -3.35 -0.23 -7.98
C ILE A 67 -3.76 -1.04 -6.76
N HIS A 68 -2.79 -1.63 -6.10
CA HIS A 68 -3.01 -2.38 -4.86
C HIS A 68 -2.29 -1.70 -3.71
N GLY A 69 -2.77 -1.93 -2.50
CA GLY A 69 -2.13 -1.43 -1.29
C GLY A 69 -1.63 -2.55 -0.42
N ALA A 70 -0.51 -2.33 0.25
CA ALA A 70 0.05 -3.26 1.21
C ALA A 70 0.47 -2.52 2.47
N LEU A 71 0.24 -3.13 3.62
CA LEU A 71 0.68 -2.65 4.91
C LEU A 71 1.83 -3.52 5.39
N ALA A 72 2.99 -2.91 5.64
CA ALA A 72 4.15 -3.61 6.18
C ALA A 72 4.38 -3.12 7.61
N TYR A 73 4.53 -4.04 8.56
CA TYR A 73 4.57 -3.72 9.98
C TYR A 73 5.36 -4.76 10.78
N LEU A 74 5.81 -4.37 11.96
CA LEU A 74 6.33 -5.30 12.95
C LEU A 74 5.19 -5.88 13.77
N ASP A 75 4.19 -5.05 14.08
CA ASP A 75 3.00 -5.45 14.83
C ASP A 75 1.77 -4.74 14.26
N CYS A 76 0.59 -5.33 14.46
CA CYS A 76 -0.66 -4.81 13.95
C CYS A 76 -1.78 -5.11 14.93
N GLU A 77 -2.57 -4.09 15.28
CA GLU A 77 -3.77 -4.27 16.09
C GLU A 77 -4.74 -5.21 15.39
N ASP A 78 -5.40 -6.08 16.14
CA ASP A 78 -6.32 -7.07 15.57
C ASP A 78 -7.46 -6.43 14.79
N GLU A 79 -8.01 -5.34 15.31
CA GLU A 79 -9.07 -4.60 14.62
C GLU A 79 -8.57 -4.00 13.31
N ALA A 80 -7.37 -3.45 13.32
CA ALA A 80 -6.74 -2.91 12.12
C ALA A 80 -6.51 -4.00 11.08
N ARG A 81 -6.05 -5.17 11.50
CA ARG A 81 -5.84 -6.32 10.62
C ARG A 81 -7.13 -6.74 9.93
N ARG A 82 -8.20 -6.92 10.70
CA ARG A 82 -9.49 -7.32 10.14
C ARG A 82 -10.04 -6.28 9.17
N HIS A 83 -9.88 -5.00 9.50
CA HIS A 83 -10.32 -3.93 8.63
C HIS A 83 -9.53 -3.92 7.32
N ALA A 84 -8.21 -4.05 7.41
CA ALA A 84 -7.33 -4.08 6.24
C ALA A 84 -7.69 -5.20 5.28
N GLU A 85 -7.93 -6.40 5.79
CA GLU A 85 -8.35 -7.52 4.94
C GLU A 85 -9.70 -7.27 4.29
N ARG A 86 -10.63 -6.68 5.02
CA ARG A 86 -11.97 -6.39 4.52
C ARG A 86 -11.94 -5.37 3.37
N VAL A 87 -11.05 -4.38 3.45
CA VAL A 87 -10.93 -3.36 2.40
C VAL A 87 -9.94 -3.74 1.31
N GLY A 88 -9.38 -4.95 1.34
CA GLY A 88 -8.57 -5.50 0.26
C GLY A 88 -7.10 -5.10 0.26
N LEU A 89 -6.52 -4.84 1.42
CA LEU A 89 -5.09 -4.53 1.55
C LEU A 89 -4.29 -5.78 1.87
N PHE A 90 -3.10 -5.91 1.26
CA PHE A 90 -2.16 -6.94 1.65
C PHE A 90 -1.59 -6.65 3.04
N LEU A 91 -1.37 -7.69 3.82
CA LEU A 91 -0.74 -7.61 5.13
C LEU A 91 0.63 -8.27 5.08
N ILE A 92 1.66 -7.51 5.37
CA ILE A 92 3.05 -7.99 5.34
C ILE A 92 3.67 -7.77 6.70
N ARG A 93 3.98 -8.87 7.39
CA ARG A 93 4.67 -8.80 8.67
C ARG A 93 6.17 -8.96 8.47
N VAL A 94 6.94 -8.13 9.14
CA VAL A 94 8.40 -8.19 9.11
C VAL A 94 8.88 -8.78 10.43
N VAL A 95 9.57 -9.92 10.37
CA VAL A 95 10.12 -10.61 11.54
C VAL A 95 11.55 -11.04 11.22
N ASP A 96 12.50 -10.63 12.04
CA ASP A 96 13.92 -11.01 11.91
C ASP A 96 14.47 -10.79 10.49
N GLY A 97 14.10 -9.66 9.88
CA GLY A 97 14.55 -9.33 8.53
C GLY A 97 13.82 -10.05 7.41
N HIS A 98 12.82 -10.87 7.74
CA HIS A 98 12.02 -11.59 6.75
C HIS A 98 10.62 -10.98 6.66
N ALA A 99 10.12 -10.86 5.44
CA ALA A 99 8.76 -10.40 5.18
C ALA A 99 7.85 -11.60 4.91
N ARG A 100 6.66 -11.61 5.52
CA ARG A 100 5.68 -12.65 5.34
C ARG A 100 4.30 -12.03 5.06
N ILE A 101 3.63 -12.54 4.04
CA ILE A 101 2.24 -12.15 3.77
C ILE A 101 1.35 -12.89 4.77
N GLU A 102 0.55 -12.15 5.52
CA GLU A 102 -0.30 -12.69 6.58
C GLU A 102 -1.77 -12.82 6.21
N ASN A 103 -2.15 -12.44 5.00
CA ASN A 103 -3.54 -12.58 4.58
C ASN A 103 -3.97 -14.05 4.60
N GLY A 104 -5.20 -14.29 5.07
CA GLY A 104 -5.77 -15.63 5.13
C GLY A 104 -6.14 -16.18 3.74
N PRO A 105 -6.47 -17.48 3.67
CA PRO A 105 -6.92 -18.09 2.41
C PRO A 105 -8.22 -17.42 1.95
N GLY A 106 -8.35 -17.26 0.65
CA GLY A 106 -9.52 -16.60 0.08
C GLY A 106 -9.45 -15.08 0.05
N PHE A 107 -8.35 -14.48 0.51
CA PHE A 107 -8.17 -13.04 0.43
C PHE A 107 -8.11 -12.59 -1.04
N GLU A 108 -8.87 -11.55 -1.36
CA GLU A 108 -8.86 -10.93 -2.67
C GLU A 108 -8.39 -9.49 -2.56
N PRO A 109 -7.26 -9.11 -3.20
CA PRO A 109 -6.79 -7.73 -3.17
C PRO A 109 -7.73 -6.83 -3.97
N ARG A 110 -8.03 -5.66 -3.41
CA ARG A 110 -8.81 -4.64 -4.10
C ARG A 110 -7.91 -3.86 -5.05
N SER A 111 -8.46 -3.50 -6.22
CA SER A 111 -7.82 -2.53 -7.10
C SER A 111 -8.38 -1.14 -6.84
N PHE A 112 -7.51 -0.16 -6.63
CA PHE A 112 -7.87 1.23 -6.35
C PHE A 112 -7.75 2.11 -7.61
N GLY A 113 -7.43 1.51 -8.72
CA GLY A 113 -7.30 2.24 -9.97
C GLY A 113 -7.66 1.46 -11.20
#